data_444d0b1a5ffae43ef946b66aaefe127a
#
_entry.id   444d0b1a5ffae43ef946b66aaefe127a
#
_cell.length_a   1.000
_cell.length_b   1.000
_cell.length_c   1.000
_cell.angle_alpha   90.00
_cell.angle_beta   90.00
_cell.angle_gamma   90.00
#
_symmetry.space_group_name_H-M   'P 1'
#
loop_
_entity.id
_entity.type
_entity.pdbx_description
1 polymer ?
#
loop_
_entity_poly.entity_id
_entity_poly.type
_entity_poly.pdbx_seq_one_letter_code
_entity_poly.pdbx_strand_id
1 'polypeptide(L)'
;MKKITNLVINVVAKSHVCPRRLRRAIYRKCGMTIGQADIWPGVEFYGTRCTIGDGSWINHGAYIDCSEVDVVIGKSVGVAMGVMFITSSHQMGMSDRRAGPLQYQPIKVEDGAWIGAGAVILPGCTVARGCVVAAGAVVTRSCEPDGLYAGVPAKRVKDLC
;
A
#
# COMPACT_ATOMS: atom_id res chain seq x y z
N MET A 1 15.24 5.01 6.31
CA MET A 1 15.86 3.79 5.67
C MET A 1 17.33 4.04 5.34
N LYS A 2 18.24 3.08 5.64
CA LYS A 2 19.68 3.22 5.29
C LYS A 2 19.83 3.28 3.76
N LYS A 3 20.80 4.09 3.25
CA LYS A 3 21.03 4.27 1.79
C LYS A 3 21.19 2.94 1.03
N ILE A 4 21.94 1.98 1.60
CA ILE A 4 22.16 0.65 1.01
C ILE A 4 20.85 -0.14 0.92
N THR A 5 20.03 -0.14 1.97
CA THR A 5 18.73 -0.82 1.99
C THR A 5 17.82 -0.26 0.89
N ASN A 6 17.79 1.07 0.73
CA ASN A 6 17.00 1.71 -0.33
C ASN A 6 17.46 1.30 -1.73
N LEU A 7 18.77 1.28 -1.97
CA LEU A 7 19.35 0.83 -3.24
C LEU A 7 18.96 -0.62 -3.55
N VAL A 8 19.09 -1.52 -2.56
CA VAL A 8 18.78 -2.94 -2.73
C VAL A 8 17.26 -3.15 -3.02
N ILE A 9 16.40 -2.44 -2.32
CA ILE A 9 14.94 -2.55 -2.49
C ILE A 9 14.49 -1.92 -3.81
N ASN A 10 14.84 -0.65 -4.03
CA ASN A 10 14.24 0.17 -5.09
C ASN A 10 15.06 0.22 -6.40
N VAL A 11 16.21 -0.43 -6.45
CA VAL A 11 16.96 -0.61 -7.69
C VAL A 11 17.06 -2.09 -8.05
N VAL A 12 17.59 -2.92 -7.14
CA VAL A 12 17.84 -4.34 -7.43
C VAL A 12 16.52 -5.13 -7.44
N ALA A 13 15.78 -5.14 -6.32
CA ALA A 13 14.56 -5.92 -6.21
C ALA A 13 13.42 -5.38 -7.10
N LYS A 14 13.33 -4.07 -7.28
CA LYS A 14 12.36 -3.40 -8.18
C LYS A 14 12.57 -3.75 -9.65
N SER A 15 13.77 -4.15 -10.06
CA SER A 15 14.15 -4.40 -11.45
C SER A 15 13.33 -5.50 -12.12
N HIS A 16 13.03 -5.34 -13.42
CA HIS A 16 12.37 -6.34 -14.25
C HIS A 16 13.17 -7.64 -14.40
N VAL A 17 14.50 -7.58 -14.29
CA VAL A 17 15.37 -8.77 -14.39
C VAL A 17 15.48 -9.56 -13.08
N CYS A 18 14.96 -9.03 -11.95
CA CYS A 18 14.97 -9.73 -10.68
C CYS A 18 13.88 -10.80 -10.62
N PRO A 19 14.22 -12.11 -10.50
CA PRO A 19 13.22 -13.18 -10.39
C PRO A 19 12.33 -13.02 -9.15
N ARG A 20 11.05 -13.39 -9.23
CA ARG A 20 10.06 -13.23 -8.14
C ARG A 20 10.53 -13.82 -6.80
N ARG A 21 11.11 -15.04 -6.82
CA ARG A 21 11.61 -15.71 -5.59
C ARG A 21 12.75 -14.92 -4.96
N LEU A 22 13.68 -14.43 -5.77
CA LEU A 22 14.81 -13.63 -5.30
C LEU A 22 14.32 -12.27 -4.76
N ARG A 23 13.38 -11.63 -5.44
CA ARG A 23 12.75 -10.38 -5.01
C ARG A 23 12.15 -10.51 -3.61
N ARG A 24 11.34 -11.54 -3.35
CA ARG A 24 10.80 -11.81 -2.02
C ARG A 24 11.90 -12.01 -0.96
N ALA A 25 12.92 -12.79 -1.30
CA ALA A 25 14.02 -13.04 -0.37
C ALA A 25 14.77 -11.75 -0.02
N ILE A 26 14.97 -10.86 -1.00
CA ILE A 26 15.59 -9.55 -0.77
C ILE A 26 14.74 -8.71 0.18
N TYR A 27 13.45 -8.58 -0.06
CA TYR A 27 12.55 -7.80 0.81
C TYR A 27 12.56 -8.32 2.25
N ARG A 28 12.49 -9.65 2.44
CA ARG A 28 12.59 -10.29 3.77
C ARG A 28 13.92 -9.99 4.46
N LYS A 29 15.05 -10.09 3.75
CA LYS A 29 16.37 -9.76 4.28
C LYS A 29 16.52 -8.27 4.64
N CYS A 30 15.76 -7.40 3.97
CA CYS A 30 15.69 -5.98 4.29
C CYS A 30 14.77 -5.64 5.46
N GLY A 31 14.14 -6.64 6.10
CA GLY A 31 13.32 -6.46 7.31
C GLY A 31 11.81 -6.39 7.10
N MET A 32 11.33 -6.64 5.88
CA MET A 32 9.88 -6.72 5.62
C MET A 32 9.34 -8.13 5.94
N THR A 33 8.09 -8.21 6.37
CA THR A 33 7.37 -9.48 6.56
C THR A 33 6.58 -9.82 5.29
N ILE A 34 7.16 -10.62 4.41
CA ILE A 34 6.54 -10.99 3.13
C ILE A 34 6.22 -12.50 3.13
N GLY A 35 4.95 -12.83 3.01
CA GLY A 35 4.46 -14.19 2.86
C GLY A 35 4.75 -14.79 1.47
N GLN A 36 3.97 -15.80 1.07
CA GLN A 36 3.98 -16.34 -0.29
C GLN A 36 3.16 -15.42 -1.22
N ALA A 37 3.65 -14.19 -1.38
CA ALA A 37 3.01 -13.13 -2.18
C ALA A 37 3.77 -12.90 -3.48
N ASP A 38 3.07 -12.43 -4.51
CA ASP A 38 3.66 -12.01 -5.77
C ASP A 38 3.82 -10.49 -5.82
N ILE A 39 5.06 -10.01 -5.82
CA ILE A 39 5.36 -8.59 -5.96
C ILE A 39 5.98 -8.38 -7.34
N TRP A 40 5.30 -7.63 -8.19
CA TRP A 40 5.72 -7.39 -9.57
C TRP A 40 6.86 -6.37 -9.66
N PRO A 41 7.60 -6.33 -10.78
CA PRO A 41 8.61 -5.29 -11.00
C PRO A 41 8.00 -3.88 -10.93
N GLY A 42 8.82 -2.88 -10.59
CA GLY A 42 8.37 -1.49 -10.56
C GLY A 42 7.63 -1.08 -9.28
N VAL A 43 7.35 -2.01 -8.35
CA VAL A 43 6.81 -1.65 -7.03
C VAL A 43 7.87 -0.91 -6.23
N GLU A 44 7.48 0.21 -5.61
CA GLU A 44 8.37 1.08 -4.85
C GLU A 44 7.99 1.08 -3.36
N PHE A 45 8.99 0.87 -2.50
CA PHE A 45 8.82 0.93 -1.05
C PHE A 45 9.62 2.08 -0.47
N TYR A 46 8.94 3.03 0.14
CA TYR A 46 9.59 4.07 0.93
C TYR A 46 9.60 3.65 2.40
N GLY A 47 10.56 2.78 2.75
CA GLY A 47 10.69 2.17 4.08
C GLY A 47 10.73 0.65 4.05
N THR A 48 10.63 0.05 5.24
CA THR A 48 10.66 -1.42 5.43
C THR A 48 9.59 -1.93 6.39
N ARG A 49 8.77 -1.05 6.94
CA ARG A 49 7.68 -1.39 7.88
C ARG A 49 6.45 -1.89 7.10
N CYS A 50 6.65 -2.96 6.32
CA CYS A 50 5.63 -3.52 5.45
C CYS A 50 5.43 -5.01 5.73
N THR A 51 4.17 -5.40 5.87
CA THR A 51 3.73 -6.80 5.95
C THR A 51 2.82 -7.10 4.77
N ILE A 52 3.08 -8.22 4.05
CA ILE A 52 2.23 -8.71 2.95
C ILE A 52 1.96 -10.18 3.17
N GLY A 53 0.69 -10.55 3.31
CA GLY A 53 0.22 -11.90 3.57
C GLY A 53 0.28 -12.84 2.37
N ASP A 54 0.08 -14.14 2.65
CA ASP A 54 0.10 -15.20 1.65
C ASP A 54 -0.99 -15.03 0.59
N GLY A 55 -0.68 -15.42 -0.66
CA GLY A 55 -1.62 -15.37 -1.77
C GLY A 55 -1.92 -13.96 -2.30
N SER A 56 -1.35 -12.92 -1.70
CA SER A 56 -1.53 -11.53 -2.16
C SER A 56 -0.63 -11.23 -3.35
N TRP A 57 -1.06 -10.29 -4.17
CA TRP A 57 -0.26 -9.79 -5.28
C TRP A 57 -0.28 -8.26 -5.36
N ILE A 58 0.90 -7.69 -5.64
CA ILE A 58 1.12 -6.25 -5.80
C ILE A 58 1.62 -6.01 -7.22
N ASN A 59 0.86 -5.27 -8.01
CA ASN A 59 1.13 -5.06 -9.41
C ASN A 59 2.10 -3.88 -9.64
N HIS A 60 2.52 -3.70 -10.90
CA HIS A 60 3.50 -2.70 -11.34
C HIS A 60 3.17 -1.28 -10.86
N GLY A 61 4.23 -0.54 -10.48
CA GLY A 61 4.11 0.89 -10.18
C GLY A 61 3.34 1.22 -8.89
N ALA A 62 2.98 0.22 -8.08
CA ALA A 62 2.43 0.51 -6.76
C ALA A 62 3.51 1.21 -5.90
N TYR A 63 3.08 2.22 -5.13
CA TYR A 63 3.91 2.97 -4.21
C TYR A 63 3.44 2.72 -2.76
N ILE A 64 4.37 2.33 -1.89
CA ILE A 64 4.05 1.98 -0.50
C ILE A 64 4.95 2.80 0.43
N ASP A 65 4.38 3.85 1.05
CA ASP A 65 5.04 4.60 2.12
C ASP A 65 4.91 3.82 3.43
N CYS A 66 6.01 3.21 3.85
CA CYS A 66 6.13 2.43 5.08
C CYS A 66 7.40 2.80 5.85
N SER A 67 7.75 4.09 5.84
CA SER A 67 8.98 4.62 6.43
C SER A 67 8.90 4.73 7.95
N GLU A 68 7.83 5.32 8.46
CA GLU A 68 7.68 5.67 9.87
C GLU A 68 6.65 4.82 10.61
N VAL A 69 5.60 4.36 9.91
CA VAL A 69 4.52 3.54 10.44
C VAL A 69 4.25 2.34 9.53
N ASP A 70 3.48 1.39 10.03
CA ASP A 70 3.27 0.12 9.35
C ASP A 70 2.24 0.24 8.21
N VAL A 71 2.53 -0.45 7.10
CA VAL A 71 1.54 -0.82 6.09
C VAL A 71 1.36 -2.34 6.15
N VAL A 72 0.15 -2.76 6.49
CA VAL A 72 -0.21 -4.18 6.61
C VAL A 72 -1.18 -4.55 5.50
N ILE A 73 -0.75 -5.46 4.63
CA ILE A 73 -1.57 -6.06 3.57
C ILE A 73 -1.81 -7.51 3.95
N GLY A 74 -3.05 -7.89 4.12
CA GLY A 74 -3.51 -9.21 4.54
C GLY A 74 -3.26 -10.31 3.51
N LYS A 75 -3.94 -11.44 3.67
CA LYS A 75 -3.87 -12.61 2.76
C LYS A 75 -4.82 -12.44 1.59
N SER A 76 -4.46 -13.02 0.44
CA SER A 76 -5.32 -13.03 -0.77
C SER A 76 -5.79 -11.63 -1.19
N VAL A 77 -4.99 -10.61 -0.92
CA VAL A 77 -5.27 -9.22 -1.32
C VAL A 77 -4.73 -8.98 -2.72
N GLY A 78 -5.57 -8.38 -3.57
CA GLY A 78 -5.18 -7.92 -4.90
C GLY A 78 -4.89 -6.42 -4.90
N VAL A 79 -3.67 -6.01 -5.26
CA VAL A 79 -3.31 -4.60 -5.46
C VAL A 79 -2.95 -4.38 -6.91
N ALA A 80 -3.78 -3.63 -7.63
CA ALA A 80 -3.59 -3.33 -9.03
C ALA A 80 -2.46 -2.31 -9.28
N MET A 81 -2.19 -2.02 -10.56
CA MET A 81 -1.11 -1.14 -10.97
C MET A 81 -1.31 0.30 -10.47
N GLY A 82 -0.21 0.96 -10.09
CA GLY A 82 -0.21 2.38 -9.74
C GLY A 82 -0.96 2.74 -8.46
N VAL A 83 -1.34 1.76 -7.64
CA VAL A 83 -1.97 2.02 -6.33
C VAL A 83 -0.97 2.69 -5.40
N MET A 84 -1.44 3.67 -4.61
CA MET A 84 -0.60 4.39 -3.65
C MET A 84 -1.11 4.19 -2.23
N PHE A 85 -0.23 3.75 -1.33
CA PHE A 85 -0.45 3.71 0.11
C PHE A 85 0.36 4.83 0.75
N ILE A 86 -0.33 5.90 1.16
CA ILE A 86 0.29 7.11 1.70
C ILE A 86 0.05 7.15 3.19
N THR A 87 1.10 6.95 3.99
CA THR A 87 1.01 6.97 5.45
C THR A 87 1.30 8.32 6.06
N SER A 88 1.89 9.23 5.28
CA SER A 88 2.33 10.55 5.71
C SER A 88 1.38 11.66 5.27
N SER A 89 1.21 12.67 6.12
CA SER A 89 0.48 13.90 5.82
C SER A 89 1.06 15.04 6.66
N HIS A 90 0.50 16.22 6.52
CA HIS A 90 0.82 17.39 7.35
C HIS A 90 -0.40 17.83 8.16
N GLN A 91 -0.18 18.29 9.38
CA GLN A 91 -1.18 19.10 10.06
C GLN A 91 -1.47 20.35 9.23
N MET A 92 -2.74 20.73 9.19
CA MET A 92 -3.12 21.96 8.51
C MET A 92 -2.66 23.17 9.34
N GLY A 93 -1.67 23.89 8.82
CA GLY A 93 -1.15 25.11 9.41
C GLY A 93 -1.97 26.35 9.04
N MET A 94 -1.44 27.51 9.40
CA MET A 94 -2.02 28.82 9.08
C MET A 94 -1.93 29.12 7.57
N SER A 95 -2.56 30.22 7.14
CA SER A 95 -2.68 30.58 5.71
C SER A 95 -1.33 30.83 5.02
N ASP A 96 -0.35 31.27 5.74
CA ASP A 96 1.02 31.53 5.27
C ASP A 96 1.85 30.26 5.12
N ARG A 97 1.48 29.17 5.84
CA ARG A 97 2.15 27.87 5.74
C ARG A 97 1.19 26.71 6.02
N ARG A 98 0.47 26.25 4.99
CA ARG A 98 -0.53 25.18 5.12
C ARG A 98 0.06 23.80 5.47
N ALA A 99 1.24 23.46 4.98
CA ALA A 99 1.93 22.24 5.35
C ALA A 99 2.66 22.44 6.70
N GLY A 100 1.96 22.16 7.79
CA GLY A 100 2.49 22.20 9.15
C GLY A 100 3.35 20.94 9.47
N PRO A 101 3.49 20.57 10.75
CA PRO A 101 4.25 19.38 11.15
C PRO A 101 3.76 18.10 10.46
N LEU A 102 4.71 17.21 10.17
CA LEU A 102 4.41 15.89 9.62
C LEU A 102 3.62 15.04 10.61
N GLN A 103 2.67 14.30 10.08
CA GLN A 103 1.91 13.27 10.79
C GLN A 103 1.97 11.97 10.01
N TYR A 104 1.99 10.86 10.75
CA TYR A 104 2.03 9.52 10.17
C TYR A 104 0.92 8.68 10.79
N GLN A 105 0.17 7.95 9.97
CA GLN A 105 -0.84 7.00 10.44
C GLN A 105 -0.75 5.71 9.63
N PRO A 106 -0.83 4.54 10.29
CA PRO A 106 -0.69 3.26 9.62
C PRO A 106 -1.85 3.00 8.66
N ILE A 107 -1.59 2.14 7.66
CA ILE A 107 -2.62 1.66 6.74
C ILE A 107 -2.76 0.16 6.90
N LYS A 108 -4.00 -0.33 6.90
CA LYS A 108 -4.32 -1.75 6.92
C LYS A 108 -5.24 -2.10 5.76
N VAL A 109 -4.88 -3.17 5.02
CA VAL A 109 -5.77 -3.83 4.06
C VAL A 109 -6.00 -5.23 4.56
N GLU A 110 -7.24 -5.59 4.86
CA GLU A 110 -7.60 -6.89 5.38
C GLU A 110 -7.76 -7.93 4.28
N ASP A 111 -7.90 -9.19 4.70
CA ASP A 111 -7.88 -10.35 3.81
C ASP A 111 -8.94 -10.27 2.71
N GLY A 112 -8.59 -10.74 1.51
CA GLY A 112 -9.50 -10.85 0.37
C GLY A 112 -9.89 -9.52 -0.30
N ALA A 113 -9.39 -8.38 0.15
CA ALA A 113 -9.69 -7.10 -0.48
C ALA A 113 -9.04 -6.96 -1.87
N TRP A 114 -9.69 -6.19 -2.73
CA TRP A 114 -9.16 -5.85 -4.05
C TRP A 114 -9.08 -4.34 -4.24
N ILE A 115 -7.89 -3.83 -4.50
CA ILE A 115 -7.62 -2.41 -4.71
C ILE A 115 -7.41 -2.18 -6.22
N GLY A 116 -8.32 -1.44 -6.84
CA GLY A 116 -8.31 -1.12 -8.25
C GLY A 116 -7.16 -0.18 -8.65
N ALA A 117 -6.83 -0.20 -9.94
CA ALA A 117 -5.69 0.55 -10.49
C ALA A 117 -5.76 2.05 -10.18
N GLY A 118 -4.61 2.63 -9.79
CA GLY A 118 -4.50 4.05 -9.50
C GLY A 118 -5.26 4.53 -8.26
N ALA A 119 -5.83 3.64 -7.46
CA ALA A 119 -6.47 4.04 -6.21
C ALA A 119 -5.43 4.56 -5.20
N VAL A 120 -5.85 5.49 -4.34
CA VAL A 120 -5.03 6.07 -3.29
C VAL A 120 -5.66 5.78 -1.93
N ILE A 121 -4.88 5.18 -1.04
CA ILE A 121 -5.28 4.92 0.35
C ILE A 121 -4.56 5.93 1.24
N LEU A 122 -5.33 6.77 1.94
CA LEU A 122 -4.79 7.84 2.77
C LEU A 122 -4.43 7.37 4.20
N PRO A 123 -3.66 8.18 4.95
CA PRO A 123 -3.20 7.83 6.28
C PRO A 123 -4.33 7.44 7.23
N GLY A 124 -4.11 6.39 8.04
CA GLY A 124 -5.05 5.92 9.05
C GLY A 124 -6.23 5.09 8.54
N CYS A 125 -6.31 4.85 7.21
CA CYS A 125 -7.41 4.09 6.65
C CYS A 125 -7.22 2.58 6.76
N THR A 126 -8.31 1.88 7.09
CA THR A 126 -8.43 0.44 6.96
C THR A 126 -9.36 0.11 5.80
N VAL A 127 -8.90 -0.69 4.85
CA VAL A 127 -9.75 -1.35 3.87
C VAL A 127 -10.09 -2.71 4.45
N ALA A 128 -11.32 -2.86 4.93
CA ALA A 128 -11.75 -4.08 5.61
C ALA A 128 -11.86 -5.28 4.65
N ARG A 129 -12.02 -6.49 5.22
CA ARG A 129 -12.03 -7.74 4.49
C ARG A 129 -13.06 -7.73 3.35
N GLY A 130 -12.74 -8.38 2.24
CA GLY A 130 -13.65 -8.56 1.11
C GLY A 130 -14.05 -7.27 0.38
N CYS A 131 -13.49 -6.11 0.75
CA CYS A 131 -13.78 -4.85 0.07
C CYS A 131 -13.18 -4.80 -1.33
N VAL A 132 -13.88 -4.12 -2.23
CA VAL A 132 -13.36 -3.70 -3.52
C VAL A 132 -13.25 -2.17 -3.52
N VAL A 133 -12.06 -1.65 -3.77
CA VAL A 133 -11.83 -0.23 -4.04
C VAL A 133 -11.71 -0.05 -5.54
N ALA A 134 -12.58 0.72 -6.14
CA ALA A 134 -12.61 0.95 -7.59
C ALA A 134 -11.35 1.67 -8.07
N ALA A 135 -11.04 1.52 -9.36
CA ALA A 135 -9.90 2.21 -9.98
C ALA A 135 -10.04 3.74 -9.84
N GLY A 136 -8.92 4.40 -9.52
CA GLY A 136 -8.85 5.85 -9.32
C GLY A 136 -9.56 6.39 -8.07
N ALA A 137 -10.11 5.53 -7.22
CA ALA A 137 -10.77 5.99 -5.99
C ALA A 137 -9.75 6.49 -4.95
N VAL A 138 -10.15 7.48 -4.15
CA VAL A 138 -9.34 8.00 -3.04
C VAL A 138 -10.03 7.67 -1.72
N VAL A 139 -9.47 6.71 -0.99
CA VAL A 139 -9.98 6.27 0.31
C VAL A 139 -9.48 7.23 1.39
N THR A 140 -10.39 8.04 1.92
CA THR A 140 -10.12 9.06 2.95
C THR A 140 -10.61 8.66 4.33
N ARG A 141 -11.34 7.53 4.45
CA ARG A 141 -11.88 6.96 5.69
C ARG A 141 -11.90 5.45 5.55
N SER A 142 -11.87 4.75 6.68
CA SER A 142 -11.94 3.27 6.68
C SER A 142 -13.20 2.75 6.01
N CYS A 143 -13.04 1.64 5.30
CA CYS A 143 -14.11 0.92 4.60
C CYS A 143 -14.66 -0.19 5.50
N GLU A 144 -15.97 -0.32 5.58
CA GLU A 144 -16.63 -1.45 6.23
C GLU A 144 -16.56 -2.70 5.35
N PRO A 145 -16.57 -3.92 5.93
CA PRO A 145 -16.41 -5.17 5.19
C PRO A 145 -17.37 -5.35 4.02
N ASP A 146 -16.94 -6.14 3.04
CA ASP A 146 -17.76 -6.63 1.92
C ASP A 146 -18.48 -5.52 1.15
N GLY A 147 -17.79 -4.38 0.92
CA GLY A 147 -18.32 -3.23 0.18
C GLY A 147 -17.52 -2.87 -1.05
N LEU A 148 -18.20 -2.39 -2.09
CA LEU A 148 -17.59 -1.69 -3.22
C LEU A 148 -17.53 -0.20 -2.92
N TYR A 149 -16.32 0.36 -2.96
CA TYR A 149 -16.04 1.78 -2.72
C TYR A 149 -15.51 2.45 -3.98
N ALA A 150 -16.08 3.59 -4.36
CA ALA A 150 -15.71 4.31 -5.57
C ALA A 150 -15.75 5.83 -5.38
N GLY A 151 -15.00 6.55 -6.20
CA GLY A 151 -15.02 8.02 -6.29
C GLY A 151 -13.93 8.72 -5.46
N VAL A 152 -13.96 10.06 -5.49
CA VAL A 152 -13.05 10.97 -4.77
C VAL A 152 -13.89 12.00 -4.04
N PRO A 153 -14.03 11.92 -2.70
CA PRO A 153 -13.59 10.81 -1.84
C PRO A 153 -14.38 9.52 -2.10
N ALA A 154 -13.75 8.37 -1.82
CA ALA A 154 -14.39 7.07 -1.98
C ALA A 154 -15.59 6.90 -1.04
N LYS A 155 -16.71 6.45 -1.57
CA LYS A 155 -17.93 6.14 -0.84
C LYS A 155 -18.38 4.72 -1.17
N ARG A 156 -19.04 4.06 -0.22
CA ARG A 156 -19.69 2.76 -0.45
C ARG A 156 -20.80 2.93 -1.45
N VAL A 157 -20.74 2.21 -2.56
CA VAL A 157 -21.71 2.29 -3.66
C VAL A 157 -22.50 1.00 -3.83
N LYS A 158 -22.01 -0.11 -3.26
CA LYS A 158 -22.66 -1.42 -3.33
C LYS A 158 -22.19 -2.33 -2.20
N ASP A 159 -23.07 -3.18 -1.68
CA ASP A 159 -22.73 -4.32 -0.85
C ASP A 159 -22.33 -5.50 -1.74
N LEU A 160 -21.28 -6.21 -1.32
CA LEU A 160 -20.78 -7.41 -1.99
C LEU A 160 -21.19 -8.63 -1.14
N CYS A 161 -21.63 -9.70 -1.80
CA CYS A 161 -22.01 -10.95 -1.14
C CYS A 161 -20.78 -11.79 -0.83
#